data_2e8fb388a21affb9403eb5c981008c7e
#
_entry.id   2e8fb388a21affb9403eb5c981008c7e
#
_cell.length_a   1.000
_cell.length_b   1.000
_cell.length_c   1.000
_cell.angle_alpha   90.00
_cell.angle_beta   90.00
_cell.angle_gamma   90.00
#
_symmetry.space_group_name_H-M   'P 1'
#
loop_
_entity.id
_entity.type
_entity.pdbx_description
1 polymer ?
#
loop_
_entity_poly.entity_id
_entity_poly.type
_entity_poly.pdbx_seq_one_letter_code
_entity_poly.pdbx_strand_id
1 'polypeptide(L)'
;MIQVRTRTEIVALEGNGHLERVSWRDGTGAITSHDLRHVFMMTGAEASTGWLSDRVALDAKGFVKTGSDLTGDDLAAAQWPLERSPYLLETSRPGVFAVGDVRCGSVKRVASAVGEGSIAISFVHRVLTE
;
A
#
# COMPACT_ATOMS: atom_id res chain seq x y z
N MET A 1 26.15 -13.04 12.98
CA MET A 1 26.64 -11.80 12.34
C MET A 1 25.69 -11.47 11.20
N ILE A 2 25.24 -10.20 11.06
CA ILE A 2 24.40 -9.75 9.95
C ILE A 2 25.32 -9.22 8.86
N GLN A 3 25.08 -9.64 7.59
CA GLN A 3 25.74 -9.08 6.42
C GLN A 3 24.74 -8.31 5.58
N VAL A 4 25.04 -7.07 5.23
CA VAL A 4 24.25 -6.25 4.32
C VAL A 4 24.92 -6.25 2.94
N ARG A 5 24.15 -6.61 1.91
CA ARG A 5 24.60 -6.60 0.51
C ARG A 5 23.73 -5.61 -0.27
N THR A 6 24.31 -4.49 -0.64
CA THR A 6 23.63 -3.48 -1.46
C THR A 6 23.77 -3.81 -2.95
N ARG A 7 22.87 -3.29 -3.79
CA ARG A 7 22.87 -3.53 -5.26
C ARG A 7 22.94 -5.03 -5.60
N THR A 8 22.19 -5.84 -4.85
CA THR A 8 22.15 -7.29 -4.98
C THR A 8 20.72 -7.73 -5.24
N GLU A 9 20.54 -8.59 -6.23
CA GLU A 9 19.24 -9.09 -6.67
C GLU A 9 19.20 -10.62 -6.59
N ILE A 10 18.15 -11.21 -6.02
CA ILE A 10 17.93 -12.66 -6.09
C ILE A 10 17.53 -13.02 -7.52
N VAL A 11 18.26 -13.96 -8.13
CA VAL A 11 18.03 -14.39 -9.52
C VAL A 11 17.53 -15.83 -9.63
N ALA A 12 17.71 -16.65 -8.61
CA ALA A 12 17.16 -18.01 -8.59
C ALA A 12 16.90 -18.50 -7.16
N LEU A 13 15.83 -19.30 -7.03
CA LEU A 13 15.48 -20.08 -5.85
C LEU A 13 15.37 -21.54 -6.26
N GLU A 14 16.09 -22.43 -5.61
CA GLU A 14 16.17 -23.84 -5.94
C GLU A 14 15.85 -24.72 -4.72
N GLY A 15 15.24 -25.88 -4.98
CA GLY A 15 14.94 -26.87 -3.96
C GLY A 15 13.90 -27.90 -4.41
N ASN A 16 13.74 -28.96 -3.64
CA ASN A 16 12.76 -30.01 -3.88
C ASN A 16 11.75 -30.06 -2.72
N GLY A 17 10.62 -29.40 -2.91
CA GLY A 17 9.56 -29.28 -1.89
C GLY A 17 9.86 -28.28 -0.76
N HIS A 18 11.09 -27.83 -0.62
CA HIS A 18 11.52 -26.75 0.27
C HIS A 18 12.72 -26.02 -0.33
N LEU A 19 12.97 -24.79 0.12
CA LEU A 19 14.13 -24.02 -0.35
C LEU A 19 15.43 -24.64 0.16
N GLU A 20 16.37 -24.83 -0.76
CA GLU A 20 17.69 -25.40 -0.49
C GLU A 20 18.82 -24.44 -0.84
N ARG A 21 18.62 -23.65 -1.92
CA ARG A 21 19.65 -22.75 -2.45
C ARG A 21 19.05 -21.46 -2.97
N VAL A 22 19.80 -20.39 -2.77
CA VAL A 22 19.47 -19.05 -3.29
C VAL A 22 20.68 -18.54 -4.07
N SER A 23 20.43 -18.09 -5.29
CA SER A 23 21.45 -17.43 -6.12
C SER A 23 21.12 -15.95 -6.23
N TRP A 24 22.13 -15.10 -6.05
CA TRP A 24 21.99 -13.67 -6.27
C TRP A 24 23.08 -13.11 -7.16
N ARG A 25 22.73 -12.04 -7.85
CA ARG A 25 23.62 -11.22 -8.67
C ARG A 25 24.01 -9.98 -7.90
N ASP A 26 25.28 -9.67 -7.80
CA ASP A 26 25.77 -8.43 -7.20
C ASP A 26 25.83 -7.27 -8.20
N GLY A 27 26.23 -6.08 -7.71
CA GLY A 27 26.35 -4.87 -8.53
C GLY A 27 27.43 -4.92 -9.60
N THR A 28 28.29 -5.95 -9.61
CA THR A 28 29.29 -6.21 -10.68
C THR A 28 28.77 -7.14 -11.77
N GLY A 29 27.59 -7.74 -11.54
CA GLY A 29 27.02 -8.76 -12.42
C GLY A 29 27.42 -10.19 -12.06
N ALA A 30 28.27 -10.41 -11.05
CA ALA A 30 28.68 -11.74 -10.62
C ALA A 30 27.52 -12.45 -9.89
N ILE A 31 27.30 -13.72 -10.25
CA ILE A 31 26.27 -14.56 -9.62
C ILE A 31 26.96 -15.52 -8.64
N THR A 32 26.46 -15.56 -7.41
CA THR A 32 26.90 -16.49 -6.38
C THR A 32 25.72 -17.24 -5.81
N SER A 33 25.91 -18.52 -5.45
CA SER A 33 24.87 -19.37 -4.91
C SER A 33 25.19 -19.73 -3.46
N HIS A 34 24.17 -19.80 -2.61
CA HIS A 34 24.29 -20.03 -1.18
C HIS A 34 23.21 -21.00 -0.70
N ASP A 35 23.59 -21.95 0.15
CA ASP A 35 22.67 -22.88 0.76
C ASP A 35 21.89 -22.14 1.86
N LEU A 36 20.61 -21.89 1.61
CA LEU A 36 19.69 -21.18 2.49
C LEU A 36 18.34 -21.88 2.49
N ARG A 37 17.74 -22.00 3.66
CA ARG A 37 16.42 -22.65 3.84
C ARG A 37 15.25 -21.67 3.96
N HIS A 38 15.52 -20.39 4.20
CA HIS A 38 14.49 -19.39 4.41
C HIS A 38 14.86 -18.09 3.72
N VAL A 39 13.89 -17.47 3.03
CA VAL A 39 13.99 -16.13 2.46
C VAL A 39 12.75 -15.33 2.88
N PHE A 40 12.98 -14.13 3.39
CA PHE A 40 11.92 -13.18 3.72
C PHE A 40 12.01 -12.01 2.75
N MET A 41 10.98 -11.86 1.90
CA MET A 41 10.91 -10.75 0.95
C MET A 41 10.16 -9.58 1.58
N MET A 42 10.87 -8.46 1.76
CA MET A 42 10.33 -7.22 2.32
C MET A 42 10.30 -6.10 1.25
N THR A 43 9.82 -6.44 0.07
CA THR A 43 9.86 -5.58 -1.13
C THR A 43 8.77 -4.51 -1.16
N GLY A 44 7.96 -4.40 -0.12
CA GLY A 44 6.80 -3.50 -0.07
C GLY A 44 5.52 -4.19 -0.57
N ALA A 45 4.47 -3.40 -0.74
CA ALA A 45 3.17 -3.87 -1.19
C ALA A 45 2.73 -3.10 -2.44
N GLU A 46 2.08 -3.79 -3.34
CA GLU A 46 1.30 -3.21 -4.43
C GLU A 46 -0.18 -3.14 -4.00
N ALA A 47 -0.85 -2.04 -4.34
CA ALA A 47 -2.26 -1.88 -4.02
C ALA A 47 -3.10 -2.74 -4.97
N SER A 48 -3.95 -3.61 -4.43
CA SER A 48 -4.89 -4.42 -5.22
C SER A 48 -6.20 -3.64 -5.48
N THR A 49 -6.09 -2.50 -6.16
CA THR A 49 -7.15 -1.48 -6.32
C THR A 49 -7.60 -1.29 -7.76
N GLY A 50 -7.16 -2.13 -8.71
CA GLY A 50 -7.53 -2.01 -10.11
C GLY A 50 -9.05 -1.94 -10.36
N TRP A 51 -9.86 -2.61 -9.52
CA TRP A 51 -11.32 -2.57 -9.56
C TRP A 51 -11.94 -1.25 -9.06
N LEU A 52 -11.13 -0.36 -8.47
CA LEU A 52 -11.54 0.95 -7.95
C LEU A 52 -11.13 2.12 -8.86
N SER A 53 -10.41 1.87 -9.96
CA SER A 53 -9.75 2.90 -10.76
C SER A 53 -10.68 3.97 -11.33
N ASP A 54 -11.93 3.62 -11.57
CA ASP A 54 -12.99 4.52 -12.08
C ASP A 54 -14.02 4.91 -11.00
N ARG A 55 -13.77 4.54 -9.75
CA ARG A 55 -14.69 4.75 -8.62
C ARG A 55 -14.21 5.76 -7.61
N VAL A 56 -12.91 5.76 -7.32
CA VAL A 56 -12.27 6.67 -6.36
C VAL A 56 -10.92 7.13 -6.89
N ALA A 57 -10.46 8.29 -6.43
CA ALA A 57 -9.13 8.80 -6.79
C ALA A 57 -8.02 7.92 -6.22
N LEU A 58 -7.09 7.52 -7.09
CA LEU A 58 -5.91 6.74 -6.76
C LEU A 58 -4.65 7.57 -6.99
N ASP A 59 -3.57 7.26 -6.28
CA ASP A 59 -2.26 7.80 -6.59
C ASP A 59 -1.60 7.06 -7.78
N ALA A 60 -0.43 7.51 -8.21
CA ALA A 60 0.31 6.91 -9.33
C ALA A 60 0.74 5.44 -9.07
N LYS A 61 0.68 4.98 -7.83
CA LYS A 61 1.01 3.59 -7.42
C LYS A 61 -0.24 2.75 -7.17
N GLY A 62 -1.43 3.32 -7.37
CA GLY A 62 -2.71 2.65 -7.17
C GLY A 62 -3.26 2.72 -5.74
N PHE A 63 -2.64 3.45 -4.81
CA PHE A 63 -3.20 3.60 -3.46
C PHE A 63 -4.35 4.63 -3.44
N VAL A 64 -5.35 4.36 -2.59
CA VAL A 64 -6.54 5.21 -2.48
C VAL A 64 -6.18 6.54 -1.80
N LYS A 65 -6.46 7.65 -2.46
CA LYS A 65 -6.34 8.99 -1.89
C LYS A 65 -7.50 9.28 -0.93
N THR A 66 -7.18 9.92 0.21
CA THR A 66 -8.18 10.28 1.22
C THR A 66 -7.91 11.65 1.82
N GLY A 67 -8.95 12.32 2.28
CA GLY A 67 -8.85 13.57 3.01
C GLY A 67 -7.94 14.58 2.34
N SER A 68 -6.84 14.94 3.00
CA SER A 68 -5.86 15.93 2.51
C SER A 68 -5.01 15.48 1.31
N ASP A 69 -5.02 14.19 0.96
CA ASP A 69 -4.31 13.69 -0.22
C ASP A 69 -5.09 13.98 -1.51
N LEU A 70 -6.38 14.29 -1.38
CA LEU A 70 -7.26 14.65 -2.50
C LEU A 70 -7.01 16.09 -2.92
N THR A 71 -6.73 16.28 -4.19
CA THR A 71 -6.59 17.61 -4.80
C THR A 71 -7.93 18.15 -5.28
N GLY A 72 -7.98 19.46 -5.61
CA GLY A 72 -9.15 20.05 -6.22
C GLY A 72 -9.54 19.37 -7.55
N ASP A 73 -8.54 18.95 -8.32
CA ASP A 73 -8.75 18.23 -9.59
C ASP A 73 -9.34 16.83 -9.35
N ASP A 74 -8.89 16.12 -8.30
CA ASP A 74 -9.45 14.81 -7.92
C ASP A 74 -10.93 14.94 -7.55
N LEU A 75 -11.30 15.99 -6.79
CA LEU A 75 -12.67 16.24 -6.38
C LEU A 75 -13.55 16.69 -7.54
N ALA A 76 -13.02 17.52 -8.43
CA ALA A 76 -13.72 17.94 -9.65
C ALA A 76 -13.98 16.75 -10.58
N ALA A 77 -12.97 15.90 -10.81
CA ALA A 77 -13.10 14.69 -11.62
C ALA A 77 -14.12 13.70 -11.02
N ALA A 78 -14.16 13.58 -9.68
CA ALA A 78 -15.12 12.75 -8.96
C ALA A 78 -16.52 13.40 -8.84
N GLN A 79 -16.70 14.64 -9.31
CA GLN A 79 -17.94 15.41 -9.17
C GLN A 79 -18.39 15.49 -7.70
N TRP A 80 -17.47 15.85 -6.78
CA TRP A 80 -17.75 15.95 -5.34
C TRP A 80 -18.95 16.87 -5.09
N PRO A 81 -20.07 16.37 -4.53
CA PRO A 81 -21.32 17.10 -4.48
C PRO A 81 -21.51 17.96 -3.21
N LEU A 82 -20.61 17.83 -2.24
CA LEU A 82 -20.77 18.45 -0.92
C LEU A 82 -19.97 19.75 -0.81
N GLU A 83 -20.51 20.73 -0.08
CA GLU A 83 -19.80 22.00 0.21
C GLU A 83 -18.59 21.79 1.13
N ARG A 84 -18.66 20.78 2.03
CA ARG A 84 -17.55 20.43 2.90
C ARG A 84 -16.44 19.68 2.16
N SER A 85 -15.23 19.79 2.67
CA SER A 85 -14.12 18.94 2.24
C SER A 85 -14.30 17.50 2.73
N PRO A 86 -13.67 16.50 2.07
CA PRO A 86 -13.62 15.14 2.55
C PRO A 86 -13.02 15.04 3.96
N TYR A 87 -13.56 14.16 4.80
CA TYR A 87 -12.97 13.86 6.10
C TYR A 87 -11.62 13.15 5.96
N LEU A 88 -10.83 13.10 7.03
CA LEU A 88 -9.45 12.60 7.03
C LEU A 88 -9.23 11.28 6.28
N LEU A 89 -10.14 10.34 6.42
CA LEU A 89 -10.05 9.00 5.81
C LEU A 89 -11.10 8.79 4.71
N GLU A 90 -11.84 9.84 4.34
CA GLU A 90 -12.86 9.79 3.30
C GLU A 90 -12.21 9.88 1.92
N THR A 91 -12.66 9.06 1.01
CA THR A 91 -12.19 9.02 -0.38
C THR A 91 -12.80 10.18 -1.20
N SER A 92 -12.52 10.23 -2.48
CA SER A 92 -13.19 11.15 -3.42
C SER A 92 -14.69 10.86 -3.60
N ARG A 93 -15.23 9.87 -2.91
CA ARG A 93 -16.65 9.53 -2.91
C ARG A 93 -17.23 9.72 -1.53
N PRO A 94 -18.29 10.57 -1.37
CA PRO A 94 -18.89 10.86 -0.07
C PRO A 94 -19.32 9.59 0.66
N GLY A 95 -19.01 9.52 1.96
CA GLY A 95 -19.38 8.40 2.83
C GLY A 95 -18.57 7.12 2.61
N VAL A 96 -17.59 7.12 1.70
CA VAL A 96 -16.70 5.99 1.45
C VAL A 96 -15.33 6.28 2.05
N PHE A 97 -14.90 5.40 2.95
CA PHE A 97 -13.64 5.55 3.70
C PHE A 97 -12.63 4.47 3.31
N ALA A 98 -11.35 4.83 3.28
CA ALA A 98 -10.26 3.88 3.10
C ALA A 98 -9.29 3.98 4.26
N VAL A 99 -8.83 2.82 4.76
CA VAL A 99 -7.95 2.71 5.93
C VAL A 99 -6.88 1.64 5.71
N GLY A 100 -5.78 1.74 6.43
CA GLY A 100 -4.71 0.77 6.40
C GLY A 100 -3.88 0.78 5.12
N ASP A 101 -3.41 -0.39 4.71
CA ASP A 101 -2.39 -0.54 3.69
C ASP A 101 -2.82 -0.09 2.28
N VAL A 102 -4.13 -0.06 2.02
CA VAL A 102 -4.70 0.38 0.74
C VAL A 102 -4.64 1.89 0.56
N ARG A 103 -4.53 2.65 1.65
CA ARG A 103 -4.56 4.11 1.64
C ARG A 103 -3.21 4.72 1.26
N CYS A 104 -3.23 5.76 0.43
CA CYS A 104 -2.08 6.59 0.11
C CYS A 104 -1.46 7.16 1.40
N GLY A 105 -0.14 7.17 1.48
CA GLY A 105 0.58 7.73 2.63
C GLY A 105 0.42 6.98 3.96
N SER A 106 -0.32 5.87 4.03
CA SER A 106 -0.49 5.10 5.27
C SER A 106 0.81 4.46 5.75
N VAL A 107 0.97 4.38 7.06
CA VAL A 107 2.05 3.60 7.67
C VAL A 107 1.66 2.13 7.62
N LYS A 108 2.37 1.33 6.81
CA LYS A 108 2.09 -0.10 6.58
C LYS A 108 2.38 -0.92 7.84
N ARG A 109 1.52 -0.83 8.85
CA ARG A 109 1.58 -1.52 10.15
C ARG A 109 0.18 -1.88 10.61
N VAL A 110 0.02 -3.06 11.19
CA VAL A 110 -1.27 -3.53 11.73
C VAL A 110 -1.84 -2.54 12.75
N ALA A 111 -1.03 -2.04 13.66
CA ALA A 111 -1.48 -1.08 14.67
C ALA A 111 -2.03 0.22 14.04
N SER A 112 -1.39 0.72 12.97
CA SER A 112 -1.87 1.89 12.23
C SER A 112 -3.20 1.62 11.55
N ALA A 113 -3.34 0.47 10.89
CA ALA A 113 -4.57 0.08 10.22
C ALA A 113 -5.76 -0.07 11.20
N VAL A 114 -5.52 -0.66 12.37
CA VAL A 114 -6.54 -0.76 13.43
C VAL A 114 -6.93 0.61 13.98
N GLY A 115 -5.95 1.49 14.21
CA GLY A 115 -6.18 2.87 14.65
C GLY A 115 -6.99 3.67 13.63
N GLU A 116 -6.61 3.62 12.35
CA GLU A 116 -7.37 4.27 11.27
C GLU A 116 -8.79 3.71 11.17
N GLY A 117 -8.99 2.39 11.30
CA GLY A 117 -10.31 1.77 11.32
C GLY A 117 -11.19 2.32 12.45
N SER A 118 -10.65 2.45 13.64
CA SER A 118 -11.35 3.03 14.78
C SER A 118 -11.75 4.50 14.53
N ILE A 119 -10.85 5.29 13.95
CA ILE A 119 -11.13 6.69 13.60
C ILE A 119 -12.20 6.77 12.51
N ALA A 120 -12.15 5.91 11.48
CA ALA A 120 -13.11 5.89 10.39
C ALA A 120 -14.56 5.68 10.90
N ILE A 121 -14.77 4.84 11.92
CA ILE A 121 -16.08 4.62 12.53
C ILE A 121 -16.70 5.95 13.04
N SER A 122 -15.91 6.83 13.64
CA SER A 122 -16.40 8.13 14.09
C SER A 122 -16.85 9.02 12.94
N PHE A 123 -16.16 8.97 11.81
CA PHE A 123 -16.57 9.70 10.60
C PHE A 123 -17.79 9.09 9.91
N VAL A 124 -17.93 7.76 9.93
CA VAL A 124 -19.15 7.09 9.43
C VAL A 124 -20.37 7.57 10.22
N HIS A 125 -20.28 7.60 11.55
CA HIS A 125 -21.38 8.14 12.38
C HIS A 125 -21.69 9.59 12.03
N ARG A 126 -20.69 10.42 11.78
CA ARG A 126 -20.89 11.82 11.41
C ARG A 126 -21.63 11.94 10.07
N VAL A 127 -21.21 11.20 9.04
CA VAL A 127 -21.87 11.20 7.72
C VAL A 127 -23.32 10.72 7.81
N LEU A 128 -23.61 9.73 8.67
CA LEU A 128 -24.97 9.22 8.85
C LEU A 128 -25.92 10.22 9.56
N THR A 129 -25.38 11.30 10.11
CA THR A 129 -26.16 12.36 10.80
C THR A 129 -26.21 13.67 10.00
N GLU A 130 -25.54 13.76 8.84
CA GLU A 130 -25.64 14.88 7.88
C GLU A 130 -26.95 14.81 7.10
#